data_a66c304d17e2410cca376901343a1816
#
_entry.id   a66c304d17e2410cca376901343a1816
#
_cell.length_a   1.000
_cell.length_b   1.000
_cell.length_c   1.000
_cell.angle_alpha   90.00
_cell.angle_beta   90.00
_cell.angle_gamma   90.00
#
_symmetry.space_group_name_H-M   'P 1'
#
loop_
_entity.id
_entity.type
_entity.pdbx_description
1 polymer ?
#
loop_
_entity_poly.entity_id
_entity_poly.type
_entity_poly.pdbx_seq_one_letter_code
_entity_poly.pdbx_strand_id
1 'polypeptide(L)'
;MKGSLLFFLFTILTLDTHAQCGIENKAFANGEFVSYDLYFNWKFVWWKVGTASMSTVTSNYKGQDGFRCSLTTRGNSKLDNMFMMRDTLLCYTDTDVAPIYFRKGAREGKRYYVDEIWYTYPKGNCHVKMHEITSSGDHVWKEAEYKNCLYDMMSIYLRARNFESSHLKEGDKIPLPIADGLKVANAWLKYNGTTTLKMKNSEDRYRCLVFSFIQREDSKNHELIRFYITDDNNHLPVRLDMFLSFGTAKAYLTGYKGLRNPMTSKIK
;
A
#
# COMPACT_ATOMS: atom_id res chain seq x y z
N MET A 1 -10.41 -54.19 -45.72
CA MET A 1 -9.64 -53.72 -44.53
C MET A 1 -9.87 -52.18 -44.44
N LYS A 2 -10.70 -51.73 -43.49
CA LYS A 2 -11.04 -50.33 -43.30
C LYS A 2 -10.24 -49.85 -42.10
N GLY A 3 -9.21 -49.01 -42.32
CA GLY A 3 -8.42 -48.40 -41.26
C GLY A 3 -9.18 -47.18 -40.72
N SER A 4 -9.59 -47.19 -39.46
CA SER A 4 -10.18 -46.10 -38.73
C SER A 4 -9.08 -45.23 -38.14
N LEU A 5 -8.94 -43.99 -38.65
CA LEU A 5 -7.99 -43.00 -38.15
C LEU A 5 -8.62 -42.27 -36.97
N LEU A 6 -8.16 -42.58 -35.74
CA LEU A 6 -8.61 -41.95 -34.52
C LEU A 6 -7.85 -40.63 -34.36
N PHE A 7 -8.54 -39.50 -34.59
CA PHE A 7 -8.01 -38.14 -34.32
C PHE A 7 -8.06 -37.89 -32.80
N PHE A 8 -6.95 -37.91 -32.12
CA PHE A 8 -6.85 -37.47 -30.73
C PHE A 8 -6.79 -35.94 -30.69
N LEU A 9 -7.92 -35.33 -30.34
CA LEU A 9 -7.98 -33.89 -30.09
C LEU A 9 -7.33 -33.56 -28.72
N PHE A 10 -6.11 -33.12 -28.75
CA PHE A 10 -5.42 -32.61 -27.56
C PHE A 10 -5.99 -31.23 -27.23
N THR A 11 -6.97 -31.15 -26.32
CA THR A 11 -7.41 -29.89 -25.73
C THR A 11 -6.30 -29.41 -24.78
N ILE A 12 -5.55 -28.41 -25.21
CA ILE A 12 -4.62 -27.68 -24.33
C ILE A 12 -5.50 -26.86 -23.37
N LEU A 13 -5.70 -27.40 -22.16
CA LEU A 13 -6.20 -26.63 -21.03
C LEU A 13 -5.10 -25.59 -20.66
N THR A 14 -5.28 -24.37 -21.11
CA THR A 14 -4.56 -23.23 -20.54
C THR A 14 -5.03 -23.09 -19.11
N LEU A 15 -4.25 -23.59 -18.17
CA LEU A 15 -4.38 -23.26 -16.77
C LEU A 15 -3.99 -21.77 -16.65
N ASP A 16 -5.00 -20.91 -16.56
CA ASP A 16 -4.78 -19.54 -16.11
C ASP A 16 -4.20 -19.61 -14.70
N THR A 17 -2.90 -19.54 -14.60
CA THR A 17 -2.20 -19.41 -13.32
C THR A 17 -2.37 -17.96 -12.86
N HIS A 18 -3.51 -17.66 -12.25
CA HIS A 18 -3.63 -16.43 -11.47
C HIS A 18 -2.46 -16.39 -10.47
N ALA A 19 -1.74 -15.27 -10.45
CA ALA A 19 -0.65 -15.10 -9.51
C ALA A 19 -1.20 -15.33 -8.09
N GLN A 20 -0.58 -16.24 -7.33
CA GLN A 20 -1.00 -16.59 -5.97
C GLN A 20 -1.19 -15.37 -5.06
N CYS A 21 -0.59 -14.24 -5.44
CA CYS A 21 -0.63 -12.98 -4.73
C CYS A 21 -1.65 -11.97 -5.28
N GLY A 22 -2.40 -12.32 -6.31
CA GLY A 22 -3.41 -11.48 -6.91
C GLY A 22 -4.68 -11.34 -6.06
N ILE A 23 -5.41 -10.27 -6.28
CA ILE A 23 -6.77 -10.02 -5.82
C ILE A 23 -7.48 -9.19 -6.88
N GLU A 24 -8.74 -9.53 -7.18
CA GLU A 24 -9.54 -8.74 -8.11
C GLU A 24 -9.67 -7.30 -7.64
N ASN A 25 -9.37 -6.33 -8.52
CA ASN A 25 -9.56 -4.92 -8.19
C ASN A 25 -11.02 -4.51 -8.29
N LYS A 26 -11.62 -4.13 -7.17
CA LYS A 26 -12.99 -3.59 -7.04
C LYS A 26 -13.03 -2.18 -6.46
N ALA A 27 -11.91 -1.66 -5.95
CA ALA A 27 -11.88 -0.47 -5.11
C ALA A 27 -11.42 0.80 -5.82
N PHE A 28 -10.56 0.72 -6.83
CA PHE A 28 -9.99 1.91 -7.48
C PHE A 28 -10.04 1.83 -9.01
N ALA A 29 -9.90 2.98 -9.65
CA ALA A 29 -9.94 3.10 -11.12
C ALA A 29 -8.72 3.83 -11.66
N ASN A 30 -8.55 3.76 -12.98
CA ASN A 30 -7.58 4.57 -13.70
C ASN A 30 -7.86 6.06 -13.52
N GLY A 31 -6.82 6.84 -13.15
CA GLY A 31 -6.93 8.27 -12.92
C GLY A 31 -7.39 8.66 -11.50
N GLU A 32 -7.48 7.70 -10.58
CA GLU A 32 -7.74 8.04 -9.19
C GLU A 32 -6.62 8.92 -8.63
N PHE A 33 -7.02 9.98 -7.95
CA PHE A 33 -6.11 10.90 -7.26
C PHE A 33 -6.69 11.27 -5.90
N VAL A 34 -5.84 11.23 -4.86
CA VAL A 34 -6.18 11.61 -3.50
C VAL A 34 -5.11 12.52 -2.91
N SER A 35 -5.51 13.43 -2.03
CA SER A 35 -4.61 14.38 -1.36
C SER A 35 -4.85 14.41 0.13
N TYR A 36 -3.79 14.67 0.89
CA TYR A 36 -3.78 14.68 2.34
C TYR A 36 -3.02 15.86 2.89
N ASP A 37 -3.47 16.38 4.02
CA ASP A 37 -2.69 17.25 4.90
C ASP A 37 -1.99 16.39 5.96
N LEU A 38 -0.69 16.66 6.14
CA LEU A 38 0.14 15.96 7.12
C LEU A 38 0.32 16.84 8.36
N TYR A 39 0.09 16.22 9.53
CA TYR A 39 0.27 16.83 10.83
C TYR A 39 1.23 16.02 11.68
N PHE A 40 2.00 16.71 12.50
CA PHE A 40 2.88 16.09 13.48
C PHE A 40 2.61 16.66 14.88
N ASN A 41 2.63 15.81 15.89
CA ASN A 41 2.49 16.21 17.28
C ASN A 41 3.87 16.53 17.87
N TRP A 42 4.08 17.79 18.21
CA TRP A 42 5.26 18.25 18.93
C TRP A 42 4.84 18.90 20.23
N LYS A 43 5.30 18.39 21.36
CA LYS A 43 4.99 18.95 22.69
C LYS A 43 3.50 19.24 22.89
N PHE A 44 2.64 18.29 22.58
CA PHE A 44 1.17 18.36 22.68
C PHE A 44 0.45 19.30 21.68
N VAL A 45 1.19 19.93 20.77
CA VAL A 45 0.62 20.77 19.70
C VAL A 45 0.71 20.06 18.35
N TRP A 46 -0.38 20.11 17.60
CA TRP A 46 -0.45 19.53 16.24
C TRP A 46 -0.13 20.60 15.20
N TRP A 47 1.00 20.45 14.54
CA TRP A 47 1.44 21.34 13.46
C TRP A 47 1.19 20.68 12.11
N LYS A 48 0.67 21.48 11.15
CA LYS A 48 0.65 21.05 9.74
C LYS A 48 2.09 21.11 9.20
N VAL A 49 2.65 19.92 8.94
CA VAL A 49 4.06 19.79 8.56
C VAL A 49 4.25 19.56 7.06
N GLY A 50 3.18 19.31 6.32
CA GLY A 50 3.28 19.04 4.89
C GLY A 50 1.97 18.57 4.27
N THR A 51 2.10 18.05 3.06
CA THR A 51 1.04 17.44 2.27
C THR A 51 1.52 16.12 1.66
N ALA A 52 0.57 15.24 1.34
CA ALA A 52 0.82 14.07 0.53
C ALA A 52 -0.22 13.98 -0.58
N SER A 53 0.17 13.42 -1.72
CA SER A 53 -0.75 13.09 -2.80
C SER A 53 -0.44 11.72 -3.36
N MET A 54 -1.49 11.00 -3.74
CA MET A 54 -1.37 9.68 -4.33
C MET A 54 -2.20 9.61 -5.62
N SER A 55 -1.65 8.96 -6.64
CA SER A 55 -2.33 8.72 -7.91
C SER A 55 -2.20 7.26 -8.31
N THR A 56 -3.30 6.69 -8.84
CA THR A 56 -3.34 5.34 -9.39
C THR A 56 -3.77 5.42 -10.85
N VAL A 57 -2.97 4.87 -11.75
CA VAL A 57 -3.25 4.86 -13.19
C VAL A 57 -2.97 3.47 -13.77
N THR A 58 -3.66 3.11 -14.85
CA THR A 58 -3.27 1.96 -15.66
C THR A 58 -1.89 2.22 -16.28
N SER A 59 -1.06 1.21 -16.35
CA SER A 59 0.31 1.34 -16.84
C SER A 59 0.81 -0.02 -17.34
N ASN A 60 1.88 0.02 -18.12
CA ASN A 60 2.60 -1.16 -18.56
C ASN A 60 4.02 -1.11 -17.97
N TYR A 61 4.43 -2.16 -17.26
CA TYR A 61 5.78 -2.31 -16.74
C TYR A 61 6.50 -3.44 -17.45
N LYS A 62 7.47 -3.09 -18.33
CA LYS A 62 8.28 -4.06 -19.09
C LYS A 62 7.46 -5.09 -19.88
N GLY A 63 6.36 -4.66 -20.49
CA GLY A 63 5.47 -5.51 -21.29
C GLY A 63 4.31 -6.14 -20.52
N GLN A 64 4.22 -5.96 -19.21
CA GLN A 64 3.13 -6.45 -18.37
C GLN A 64 2.17 -5.32 -18.02
N ASP A 65 0.90 -5.47 -18.41
CA ASP A 65 -0.17 -4.52 -18.08
C ASP A 65 -0.58 -4.62 -16.61
N GLY A 66 -1.01 -3.50 -16.05
CA GLY A 66 -1.46 -3.44 -14.67
C GLY A 66 -1.66 -2.00 -14.19
N PHE A 67 -1.33 -1.74 -12.93
CA PHE A 67 -1.48 -0.43 -12.31
C PHE A 67 -0.15 0.12 -11.83
N ARG A 68 0.00 1.44 -11.94
CA ARG A 68 1.05 2.21 -11.28
C ARG A 68 0.41 3.07 -10.20
N CYS A 69 0.82 2.90 -8.95
CA CYS A 69 0.44 3.78 -7.86
C CYS A 69 1.66 4.59 -7.40
N SER A 70 1.50 5.89 -7.27
CA SER A 70 2.56 6.83 -6.87
C SER A 70 2.12 7.67 -5.70
N LEU A 71 2.94 7.76 -4.66
CA LEU A 71 2.78 8.64 -3.51
C LEU A 71 3.91 9.67 -3.51
N THR A 72 3.57 10.95 -3.35
CA THR A 72 4.54 12.01 -3.15
C THR A 72 4.22 12.75 -1.87
N THR A 73 5.22 12.91 -1.00
CA THR A 73 5.12 13.74 0.20
C THR A 73 5.95 15.02 0.04
N ARG A 74 5.45 16.12 0.59
CA ARG A 74 6.16 17.40 0.60
C ARG A 74 6.02 18.05 1.97
N GLY A 75 7.14 18.26 2.64
CA GLY A 75 7.22 19.07 3.85
C GLY A 75 6.84 20.53 3.59
N ASN A 76 6.44 21.22 4.63
CA ASN A 76 6.23 22.66 4.60
C ASN A 76 7.60 23.35 4.45
N SER A 77 7.76 24.18 3.42
CA SER A 77 9.02 24.87 3.12
C SER A 77 9.56 25.72 4.29
N LYS A 78 8.68 26.22 5.14
CA LYS A 78 9.07 26.95 6.37
C LYS A 78 9.77 26.06 7.40
N LEU A 79 9.58 24.74 7.32
CA LEU A 79 10.17 23.75 8.20
C LEU A 79 11.38 23.04 7.57
N ASP A 80 11.70 23.29 6.29
CA ASP A 80 12.78 22.62 5.55
C ASP A 80 14.15 22.83 6.25
N ASN A 81 14.35 23.97 6.90
CA ASN A 81 15.58 24.25 7.67
C ASN A 81 15.70 23.38 8.95
N MET A 82 14.56 22.90 9.47
CA MET A 82 14.55 22.01 10.65
C MET A 82 14.56 20.54 10.21
N PHE A 83 13.71 20.20 9.25
CA PHE A 83 13.60 18.83 8.71
C PHE A 83 12.97 18.84 7.32
N MET A 84 13.81 18.61 6.31
CA MET A 84 13.34 18.48 4.93
C MET A 84 12.71 17.09 4.74
N MET A 85 11.47 17.05 4.24
CA MET A 85 10.76 15.81 3.89
C MET A 85 10.29 15.89 2.45
N ARG A 86 10.84 15.04 1.60
CA ARG A 86 10.49 14.93 0.18
C ARG A 86 10.65 13.48 -0.23
N ASP A 87 9.57 12.73 -0.15
CA ASP A 87 9.59 11.32 -0.50
C ASP A 87 8.72 11.07 -1.72
N THR A 88 9.15 10.13 -2.52
CA THR A 88 8.39 9.59 -3.63
C THR A 88 8.40 8.07 -3.51
N LEU A 89 7.21 7.50 -3.40
CA LEU A 89 7.01 6.05 -3.44
C LEU A 89 6.26 5.71 -4.72
N LEU A 90 6.63 4.60 -5.32
CA LEU A 90 6.08 4.12 -6.57
C LEU A 90 5.96 2.61 -6.52
N CYS A 91 4.81 2.05 -6.88
CA CYS A 91 4.70 0.63 -7.17
C CYS A 91 4.05 0.38 -8.53
N TYR A 92 4.41 -0.75 -9.13
CA TYR A 92 3.69 -1.38 -10.24
C TYR A 92 3.13 -2.71 -9.76
N THR A 93 1.89 -2.97 -10.12
CA THR A 93 1.22 -4.25 -9.92
C THR A 93 0.72 -4.77 -11.27
N ASP A 94 0.39 -6.04 -11.35
CA ASP A 94 -0.38 -6.57 -12.45
C ASP A 94 -1.87 -6.16 -12.35
N THR A 95 -2.70 -6.67 -13.25
CA THR A 95 -4.16 -6.40 -13.27
C THR A 95 -4.89 -6.95 -12.05
N ASP A 96 -4.34 -7.99 -11.42
CA ASP A 96 -4.83 -8.61 -10.19
C ASP A 96 -4.16 -8.06 -8.92
N VAL A 97 -3.54 -6.89 -9.03
CA VAL A 97 -2.92 -6.17 -7.91
C VAL A 97 -1.75 -6.94 -7.24
N ALA A 98 -1.19 -7.97 -7.89
CA ALA A 98 0.03 -8.60 -7.43
C ALA A 98 1.23 -7.68 -7.67
N PRO A 99 2.15 -7.49 -6.69
CA PRO A 99 3.30 -6.59 -6.86
C PRO A 99 4.23 -7.04 -7.99
N ILE A 100 4.76 -6.09 -8.76
CA ILE A 100 5.79 -6.33 -9.79
C ILE A 100 7.07 -5.59 -9.41
N TYR A 101 6.95 -4.33 -9.03
CA TYR A 101 8.07 -3.47 -8.70
C TYR A 101 7.67 -2.39 -7.71
N PHE A 102 8.57 -2.10 -6.79
CA PHE A 102 8.44 -1.00 -5.83
C PHE A 102 9.72 -0.16 -5.81
N ARG A 103 9.55 1.15 -5.64
CA ARG A 103 10.65 2.08 -5.40
C ARG A 103 10.25 3.15 -4.39
N LYS A 104 11.10 3.38 -3.42
CA LYS A 104 11.05 4.50 -2.49
C LYS A 104 12.29 5.34 -2.69
N GLY A 105 12.14 6.63 -3.01
CA GLY A 105 13.19 7.63 -2.91
C GLY A 105 12.84 8.59 -1.80
N ALA A 106 13.60 8.61 -0.72
CA ALA A 106 13.30 9.39 0.46
C ALA A 106 14.39 10.40 0.76
N ARG A 107 13.99 11.66 0.97
CA ARG A 107 14.86 12.72 1.49
C ARG A 107 14.38 13.13 2.87
N GLU A 108 15.08 12.68 3.86
CA GLU A 108 14.80 12.92 5.27
C GLU A 108 15.95 13.77 5.88
N GLY A 109 15.70 15.06 6.04
CA GLY A 109 16.72 16.02 6.42
C GLY A 109 17.84 16.09 5.36
N LYS A 110 19.08 15.78 5.73
CA LYS A 110 20.24 15.77 4.82
C LYS A 110 20.47 14.42 4.14
N ARG A 111 19.75 13.37 4.56
CA ARG A 111 19.91 12.01 4.02
C ARG A 111 19.03 11.84 2.80
N TYR A 112 19.56 11.18 1.78
CA TYR A 112 18.79 10.69 0.64
C TYR A 112 19.16 9.23 0.44
N TYR A 113 18.15 8.37 0.30
CA TYR A 113 18.33 6.96 0.05
C TYR A 113 17.25 6.45 -0.90
N VAL A 114 17.51 5.32 -1.51
CA VAL A 114 16.59 4.66 -2.44
C VAL A 114 16.47 3.20 -2.05
N ASP A 115 15.23 2.72 -1.94
CA ASP A 115 14.89 1.30 -1.82
C ASP A 115 14.15 0.87 -3.07
N GLU A 116 14.50 -0.29 -3.61
CA GLU A 116 13.84 -0.90 -4.76
C GLU A 116 13.59 -2.38 -4.50
N ILE A 117 12.44 -2.89 -4.96
CA ILE A 117 12.07 -4.29 -4.83
C ILE A 117 11.46 -4.77 -6.13
N TRP A 118 11.98 -5.85 -6.69
CA TRP A 118 11.41 -6.56 -7.83
C TRP A 118 10.80 -7.86 -7.34
N TYR A 119 9.62 -8.17 -7.85
CA TYR A 119 8.87 -9.36 -7.50
C TYR A 119 8.77 -10.29 -8.69
N THR A 120 8.97 -11.58 -8.47
CA THR A 120 8.71 -12.65 -9.43
C THR A 120 8.05 -13.83 -8.71
N TYR A 121 7.35 -14.67 -9.46
CA TYR A 121 6.52 -15.73 -8.88
C TYR A 121 6.85 -17.11 -9.46
N PRO A 122 8.10 -17.59 -9.37
CA PRO A 122 8.48 -18.90 -9.91
C PRO A 122 7.77 -20.01 -9.15
N LYS A 123 7.06 -20.88 -9.90
CA LYS A 123 6.33 -22.05 -9.34
C LYS A 123 5.35 -21.66 -8.21
N GLY A 124 4.79 -20.44 -8.24
CA GLY A 124 3.85 -19.93 -7.23
C GLY A 124 4.48 -19.39 -5.94
N ASN A 125 5.79 -19.49 -5.75
CA ASN A 125 6.48 -18.82 -4.64
C ASN A 125 6.71 -17.34 -4.97
N CYS A 126 6.74 -16.49 -3.95
CA CYS A 126 7.13 -15.09 -4.10
C CYS A 126 8.65 -14.94 -3.92
N HIS A 127 9.35 -14.59 -4.99
CA HIS A 127 10.77 -14.28 -4.96
C HIS A 127 10.94 -12.76 -5.09
N VAL A 128 11.70 -12.16 -4.18
CA VAL A 128 12.01 -10.73 -4.16
C VAL A 128 13.49 -10.48 -4.30
N LYS A 129 13.84 -9.55 -5.19
CA LYS A 129 15.17 -8.97 -5.28
C LYS A 129 15.11 -7.55 -4.76
N MET A 130 15.84 -7.27 -3.69
CA MET A 130 15.86 -6.01 -2.97
C MET A 130 17.17 -5.29 -3.20
N HIS A 131 17.10 -3.98 -3.38
CA HIS A 131 18.23 -3.09 -3.61
C HIS A 131 18.08 -1.84 -2.76
N GLU A 132 19.14 -1.46 -2.09
CA GLU A 132 19.25 -0.21 -1.35
C GLU A 132 20.41 0.62 -1.89
N ILE A 133 20.15 1.91 -2.17
CA ILE A 133 21.20 2.92 -2.32
C ILE A 133 21.22 3.70 -1.04
N THR A 134 22.27 3.51 -0.24
CA THR A 134 22.43 4.16 1.07
C THR A 134 22.63 5.66 0.92
N SER A 135 22.54 6.40 2.01
CA SER A 135 22.84 7.85 2.03
C SER A 135 24.31 8.18 1.72
N SER A 136 25.22 7.21 1.81
CA SER A 136 26.64 7.32 1.37
C SER A 136 26.82 7.01 -0.12
N GLY A 137 25.78 6.50 -0.80
CA GLY A 137 25.82 6.11 -2.22
C GLY A 137 26.20 4.65 -2.45
N ASP A 138 26.32 3.84 -1.39
CA ASP A 138 26.63 2.42 -1.54
C ASP A 138 25.43 1.66 -2.06
N HIS A 139 25.67 0.66 -2.91
CA HIS A 139 24.64 -0.21 -3.47
C HIS A 139 24.66 -1.56 -2.75
N VAL A 140 23.58 -1.88 -2.05
CA VAL A 140 23.43 -3.15 -1.31
C VAL A 140 22.29 -3.96 -1.91
N TRP A 141 22.54 -5.25 -2.14
CA TRP A 141 21.59 -6.17 -2.77
C TRP A 141 21.28 -7.34 -1.84
N LYS A 142 20.02 -7.78 -1.86
CA LYS A 142 19.58 -8.97 -1.15
C LYS A 142 18.45 -9.65 -1.93
N GLU A 143 18.41 -10.97 -1.87
CA GLU A 143 17.31 -11.77 -2.43
C GLU A 143 16.68 -12.61 -1.31
N ALA A 144 15.38 -12.88 -1.45
CA ALA A 144 14.64 -13.74 -0.53
C ALA A 144 13.49 -14.42 -1.28
N GLU A 145 13.18 -15.65 -0.84
CA GLU A 145 12.06 -16.43 -1.37
C GLU A 145 11.10 -16.78 -0.23
N TYR A 146 9.80 -16.65 -0.52
CA TYR A 146 8.71 -16.91 0.43
C TYR A 146 7.64 -17.76 -0.23
N LYS A 147 7.10 -18.71 0.52
CA LYS A 147 5.96 -19.54 0.08
C LYS A 147 4.67 -18.72 -0.02
N ASN A 148 4.57 -17.65 0.77
CA ASN A 148 3.43 -16.74 0.79
C ASN A 148 3.79 -15.42 0.08
N CYS A 149 2.76 -14.60 -0.16
CA CYS A 149 2.95 -13.30 -0.78
C CYS A 149 3.70 -12.35 0.13
N LEU A 150 4.61 -11.59 -0.47
CA LEU A 150 5.22 -10.41 0.14
C LEU A 150 4.69 -9.16 -0.52
N TYR A 151 4.62 -8.10 0.24
CA TYR A 151 4.15 -6.80 -0.20
C TYR A 151 5.15 -5.72 0.17
N ASP A 152 5.06 -4.58 -0.49
CA ASP A 152 5.66 -3.31 -0.09
C ASP A 152 4.58 -2.36 0.46
N MET A 153 4.99 -1.19 0.95
CA MET A 153 4.09 -0.20 1.54
C MET A 153 2.96 0.26 0.59
N MET A 154 3.23 0.30 -0.73
CA MET A 154 2.26 0.78 -1.72
C MET A 154 1.35 -0.35 -2.21
N SER A 155 1.88 -1.53 -2.44
CA SER A 155 1.08 -2.69 -2.84
C SER A 155 0.15 -3.17 -1.73
N ILE A 156 0.57 -3.08 -0.45
CA ILE A 156 -0.32 -3.28 0.70
C ILE A 156 -1.51 -2.31 0.66
N TYR A 157 -1.27 -1.03 0.37
CA TYR A 157 -2.33 -0.04 0.27
C TYR A 157 -3.36 -0.45 -0.79
N LEU A 158 -2.91 -0.79 -1.99
CA LEU A 158 -3.82 -1.21 -3.07
C LEU A 158 -4.57 -2.50 -2.73
N ARG A 159 -3.87 -3.49 -2.17
CA ARG A 159 -4.47 -4.76 -1.78
C ARG A 159 -5.49 -4.61 -0.65
N ALA A 160 -5.14 -3.85 0.39
CA ALA A 160 -6.00 -3.66 1.55
C ALA A 160 -7.32 -2.94 1.21
N ARG A 161 -7.38 -2.20 0.12
CA ARG A 161 -8.63 -1.60 -0.38
C ARG A 161 -9.56 -2.60 -1.08
N ASN A 162 -9.04 -3.77 -1.46
CA ASN A 162 -9.78 -4.79 -2.21
C ASN A 162 -10.19 -6.00 -1.35
N PHE A 163 -9.99 -5.97 -0.04
CA PHE A 163 -10.43 -7.07 0.81
C PHE A 163 -11.95 -7.02 1.06
N GLU A 164 -12.52 -8.19 1.31
CA GLU A 164 -13.92 -8.33 1.70
C GLU A 164 -14.07 -8.05 3.21
N SER A 165 -14.81 -6.99 3.56
CA SER A 165 -14.96 -6.55 4.95
C SER A 165 -16.19 -7.13 5.68
N SER A 166 -17.17 -7.65 4.93
CA SER A 166 -18.49 -8.06 5.46
C SER A 166 -18.43 -9.18 6.50
N HIS A 167 -17.37 -9.99 6.47
CA HIS A 167 -17.21 -11.14 7.38
C HIS A 167 -16.26 -10.88 8.55
N LEU A 168 -15.62 -9.70 8.60
CA LEU A 168 -14.64 -9.39 9.62
C LEU A 168 -15.28 -9.14 10.97
N LYS A 169 -14.71 -9.76 12.01
CA LYS A 169 -15.02 -9.52 13.42
C LYS A 169 -13.91 -8.71 14.06
N GLU A 170 -14.26 -7.86 15.01
CA GLU A 170 -13.27 -7.10 15.76
C GLU A 170 -12.23 -8.03 16.40
N GLY A 171 -10.97 -7.74 16.18
CA GLY A 171 -9.83 -8.56 16.59
C GLY A 171 -9.25 -9.45 15.48
N ASP A 172 -9.94 -9.67 14.37
CA ASP A 172 -9.45 -10.47 13.25
C ASP A 172 -8.15 -9.89 12.69
N LYS A 173 -7.26 -10.79 12.26
CA LYS A 173 -5.94 -10.47 11.74
C LYS A 173 -5.78 -10.99 10.32
N ILE A 174 -5.41 -10.10 9.41
CA ILE A 174 -5.11 -10.42 8.01
C ILE A 174 -3.58 -10.39 7.85
N PRO A 175 -2.91 -11.53 7.61
CA PRO A 175 -1.46 -11.57 7.43
C PRO A 175 -1.04 -10.77 6.19
N LEU A 176 -0.09 -9.85 6.34
CA LEU A 176 0.48 -9.05 5.27
C LEU A 176 1.99 -8.88 5.52
N PRO A 177 2.81 -9.92 5.28
CA PRO A 177 4.26 -9.79 5.43
C PRO A 177 4.79 -8.75 4.44
N ILE A 178 5.67 -7.88 4.94
CA ILE A 178 6.19 -6.73 4.21
C ILE A 178 7.69 -6.84 3.95
N ALA A 179 8.09 -6.46 2.74
CA ALA A 179 9.47 -6.14 2.41
C ALA A 179 9.67 -4.62 2.51
N ASP A 180 10.64 -4.18 3.33
CA ASP A 180 10.98 -2.78 3.56
C ASP A 180 12.51 -2.64 3.60
N GLY A 181 13.06 -1.90 2.64
CA GLY A 181 14.48 -1.89 2.37
C GLY A 181 15.01 -3.31 2.09
N LEU A 182 16.03 -3.74 2.82
CA LEU A 182 16.62 -5.08 2.71
C LEU A 182 16.05 -6.09 3.71
N LYS A 183 14.98 -5.74 4.41
CA LYS A 183 14.37 -6.56 5.45
C LYS A 183 13.00 -7.07 5.03
N VAL A 184 12.65 -8.24 5.55
CA VAL A 184 11.30 -8.76 5.48
C VAL A 184 10.79 -8.90 6.90
N ALA A 185 9.61 -8.32 7.15
CA ALA A 185 8.99 -8.34 8.47
C ALA A 185 7.64 -9.05 8.44
N ASN A 186 7.35 -9.78 9.51
CA ASN A 186 6.02 -10.31 9.75
C ASN A 186 5.10 -9.17 10.20
N ALA A 187 4.08 -8.91 9.40
CA ALA A 187 3.10 -7.89 9.69
C ALA A 187 1.68 -8.38 9.40
N TRP A 188 0.70 -7.69 9.94
CA TRP A 188 -0.72 -7.98 9.71
C TRP A 188 -1.57 -6.72 9.92
N LEU A 189 -2.73 -6.70 9.27
CA LEU A 189 -3.82 -5.79 9.62
C LEU A 189 -4.68 -6.43 10.68
N LYS A 190 -4.93 -5.71 11.79
CA LYS A 190 -5.92 -6.07 12.80
C LYS A 190 -7.14 -5.20 12.61
N TYR A 191 -8.31 -5.81 12.46
CA TYR A 191 -9.57 -5.10 12.42
C TYR A 191 -9.99 -4.65 13.83
N ASN A 192 -10.34 -3.38 14.00
CA ASN A 192 -10.72 -2.77 15.29
C ASN A 192 -12.16 -2.27 15.29
N GLY A 193 -13.02 -2.81 14.42
CA GLY A 193 -14.42 -2.39 14.32
C GLY A 193 -14.66 -1.16 13.47
N THR A 194 -15.79 -0.50 13.69
CA THR A 194 -16.25 0.67 12.94
C THR A 194 -16.30 1.93 13.79
N THR A 195 -16.24 3.09 13.13
CA THR A 195 -16.44 4.39 13.81
C THR A 195 -16.99 5.43 12.83
N THR A 196 -17.54 6.50 13.37
CA THR A 196 -17.82 7.72 12.61
C THR A 196 -16.74 8.74 12.89
N LEU A 197 -16.02 9.15 11.86
CA LEU A 197 -14.92 10.11 11.95
C LEU A 197 -15.36 11.48 11.44
N LYS A 198 -15.25 12.54 12.27
CA LYS A 198 -15.34 13.94 11.82
C LYS A 198 -13.97 14.38 11.30
N MET A 199 -13.95 15.01 10.14
CA MET A 199 -12.72 15.54 9.54
C MET A 199 -12.22 16.77 10.29
N LYS A 200 -10.89 16.97 10.28
CA LYS A 200 -10.26 18.02 11.09
C LYS A 200 -10.67 19.45 10.68
N ASN A 201 -10.75 19.70 9.38
CA ASN A 201 -10.90 21.05 8.83
C ASN A 201 -12.20 21.22 8.00
N SER A 202 -13.19 20.35 8.22
CA SER A 202 -14.51 20.43 7.56
C SER A 202 -15.58 19.83 8.47
N GLU A 203 -16.84 20.07 8.14
CA GLU A 203 -17.98 19.43 8.81
C GLU A 203 -18.23 18.00 8.30
N ASP A 204 -17.47 17.56 7.31
CA ASP A 204 -17.59 16.22 6.73
C ASP A 204 -17.37 15.14 7.78
N ARG A 205 -18.22 14.14 7.75
CA ARG A 205 -18.12 12.93 8.56
C ARG A 205 -18.12 11.71 7.64
N TYR A 206 -17.39 10.69 8.04
CA TYR A 206 -17.32 9.44 7.30
C TYR A 206 -17.57 8.25 8.23
N ARG A 207 -18.40 7.31 7.80
CA ARG A 207 -18.38 5.97 8.38
C ARG A 207 -17.08 5.30 7.98
N CYS A 208 -16.38 4.73 8.95
CA CYS A 208 -15.05 4.15 8.73
C CYS A 208 -14.95 2.76 9.34
N LEU A 209 -14.27 1.88 8.64
CA LEU A 209 -13.63 0.69 9.19
C LEU A 209 -12.28 1.11 9.76
N VAL A 210 -11.90 0.54 10.90
CA VAL A 210 -10.65 0.89 11.59
C VAL A 210 -9.71 -0.32 11.57
N PHE A 211 -8.49 -0.12 11.08
CA PHE A 211 -7.45 -1.15 11.05
C PHE A 211 -6.16 -0.66 11.67
N SER A 212 -5.48 -1.55 12.38
CA SER A 212 -4.11 -1.33 12.83
C SER A 212 -3.16 -2.16 12.01
N PHE A 213 -2.15 -1.53 11.39
CA PHE A 213 -1.01 -2.22 10.81
C PHE A 213 0.01 -2.47 11.91
N ILE A 214 0.23 -3.74 12.19
CA ILE A 214 1.07 -4.20 13.28
C ILE A 214 2.23 -5.00 12.70
N GLN A 215 3.43 -4.66 13.11
CA GLN A 215 4.65 -5.37 12.77
C GLN A 215 5.22 -6.05 14.02
N ARG A 216 5.76 -7.26 13.84
CA ARG A 216 6.48 -7.96 14.89
C ARG A 216 7.98 -7.70 14.77
N GLU A 217 8.55 -7.14 15.82
CA GLU A 217 9.99 -6.89 15.94
C GLU A 217 10.44 -7.30 17.35
N ASP A 218 11.56 -8.01 17.46
CA ASP A 218 12.14 -8.50 18.72
C ASP A 218 11.11 -9.14 19.68
N SER A 219 10.26 -10.03 19.13
CA SER A 219 9.17 -10.71 19.86
C SER A 219 8.06 -9.79 20.39
N LYS A 220 8.08 -8.50 20.07
CA LYS A 220 7.04 -7.54 20.44
C LYS A 220 6.21 -7.14 19.20
N ASN A 221 4.97 -6.78 19.46
CA ASN A 221 4.06 -6.27 18.45
C ASN A 221 4.02 -4.75 18.54
N HIS A 222 4.36 -4.09 17.44
CA HIS A 222 4.34 -2.64 17.34
C HIS A 222 3.23 -2.22 16.37
N GLU A 223 2.27 -1.44 16.85
CA GLU A 223 1.33 -0.76 15.98
C GLU A 223 2.06 0.41 15.32
N LEU A 224 2.24 0.31 14.00
CA LEU A 224 2.95 1.34 13.23
C LEU A 224 1.99 2.37 12.66
N ILE A 225 0.82 1.92 12.16
CA ILE A 225 -0.16 2.80 11.51
C ILE A 225 -1.56 2.33 11.91
N ARG A 226 -2.43 3.29 12.20
CA ARG A 226 -3.88 3.08 12.29
C ARG A 226 -4.57 3.76 11.13
N PHE A 227 -5.34 2.97 10.40
CA PHE A 227 -6.09 3.41 9.23
C PHE A 227 -7.56 3.59 9.60
N TYR A 228 -8.14 4.69 9.18
CA TYR A 228 -9.57 4.93 9.14
C TYR A 228 -9.97 4.98 7.67
N ILE A 229 -10.56 3.92 7.17
CA ILE A 229 -10.92 3.79 5.77
C ILE A 229 -12.43 3.87 5.59
N THR A 230 -12.89 4.37 4.46
CA THR A 230 -14.32 4.49 4.18
C THR A 230 -15.02 3.13 4.22
N ASP A 231 -16.17 3.08 4.89
CA ASP A 231 -17.08 1.93 4.92
C ASP A 231 -17.96 1.96 3.67
N ASP A 232 -17.33 1.82 2.52
CA ASP A 232 -17.91 1.68 1.18
C ASP A 232 -16.92 0.97 0.26
N ASN A 233 -17.33 0.65 -0.97
CA ASN A 233 -16.53 -0.12 -1.90
C ASN A 233 -15.21 0.55 -2.36
N ASN A 234 -14.96 1.81 -2.02
CA ASN A 234 -13.66 2.45 -2.30
C ASN A 234 -12.60 2.09 -1.26
N HIS A 235 -13.00 1.77 -0.02
CA HIS A 235 -12.09 1.58 1.11
C HIS A 235 -10.98 2.64 1.15
N LEU A 236 -11.36 3.90 0.94
CA LEU A 236 -10.41 5.00 0.85
C LEU A 236 -9.96 5.43 2.24
N PRO A 237 -8.66 5.49 2.56
CA PRO A 237 -8.21 6.05 3.82
C PRO A 237 -8.55 7.53 3.93
N VAL A 238 -9.35 7.89 4.93
CA VAL A 238 -9.72 9.28 5.23
C VAL A 238 -8.84 9.87 6.33
N ARG A 239 -8.25 9.00 7.15
CA ARG A 239 -7.25 9.38 8.15
C ARG A 239 -6.29 8.23 8.40
N LEU A 240 -5.01 8.58 8.57
CA LEU A 240 -3.96 7.68 9.06
C LEU A 240 -3.32 8.29 10.31
N ASP A 241 -3.13 7.47 11.34
CA ASP A 241 -2.33 7.81 12.52
C ASP A 241 -1.06 6.96 12.47
N MET A 242 0.10 7.60 12.35
CA MET A 242 1.41 6.95 12.23
C MET A 242 2.17 7.11 13.55
N PHE A 243 2.52 5.99 14.18
CA PHE A 243 3.21 5.95 15.47
C PHE A 243 4.71 5.81 15.25
N LEU A 244 5.40 6.93 15.28
CA LEU A 244 6.85 7.01 15.07
C LEU A 244 7.59 6.95 16.42
N SER A 245 8.86 6.55 16.42
CA SER A 245 9.68 6.47 17.63
C SER A 245 9.83 7.82 18.36
N PHE A 246 9.68 8.92 17.66
CA PHE A 246 9.84 10.30 18.16
C PHE A 246 8.52 11.08 18.23
N GLY A 247 7.36 10.45 18.03
CA GLY A 247 6.06 11.10 18.14
C GLY A 247 5.02 10.48 17.22
N THR A 248 3.89 11.16 17.05
CA THR A 248 2.79 10.70 16.20
C THR A 248 2.57 11.67 15.05
N ALA A 249 2.49 11.14 13.83
CA ALA A 249 2.03 11.90 12.68
C ALA A 249 0.61 11.48 12.29
N LYS A 250 -0.12 12.40 11.64
CA LYS A 250 -1.47 12.13 11.11
C LYS A 250 -1.59 12.66 9.69
N ALA A 251 -2.20 11.86 8.82
CA ALA A 251 -2.64 12.30 7.52
C ALA A 251 -4.16 12.39 7.49
N TYR A 252 -4.70 13.51 7.01
CA TYR A 252 -6.14 13.72 6.82
C TYR A 252 -6.44 13.95 5.35
N LEU A 253 -7.39 13.22 4.81
CA LEU A 253 -7.89 13.39 3.45
C LEU A 253 -8.39 14.82 3.25
N THR A 254 -7.93 15.48 2.19
CA THR A 254 -8.34 16.85 1.81
C THR A 254 -9.05 16.90 0.47
N GLY A 255 -8.87 15.90 -0.38
CA GLY A 255 -9.55 15.82 -1.67
C GLY A 255 -9.36 14.47 -2.34
N TYR A 256 -10.30 14.16 -3.23
CA TYR A 256 -10.26 12.96 -4.06
C TYR A 256 -10.95 13.21 -5.40
N LYS A 257 -10.52 12.50 -6.42
CA LYS A 257 -11.19 12.44 -7.75
C LYS A 257 -10.92 11.09 -8.41
N GLY A 258 -11.76 10.74 -9.39
CA GLY A 258 -11.58 9.51 -10.17
C GLY A 258 -11.84 8.23 -9.37
N LEU A 259 -12.64 8.27 -8.31
CA LEU A 259 -13.02 7.08 -7.56
C LEU A 259 -13.81 6.11 -8.45
N ARG A 260 -13.60 4.81 -8.24
CA ARG A 260 -14.33 3.75 -8.95
C ARG A 260 -15.79 3.67 -8.53
N ASN A 261 -16.05 3.84 -7.25
CA ASN A 261 -17.37 3.66 -6.64
C ASN A 261 -17.91 4.97 -6.06
N PRO A 262 -19.23 5.13 -5.89
CA PRO A 262 -19.79 6.26 -5.16
C PRO A 262 -19.29 6.30 -3.71
N MET A 263 -19.04 7.51 -3.18
CA MET A 263 -18.63 7.74 -1.79
C MET A 263 -19.85 7.70 -0.86
N THR A 264 -20.35 6.50 -0.56
CA THR A 264 -21.57 6.32 0.24
C THR A 264 -21.33 6.35 1.75
N SER A 265 -20.08 6.29 2.18
CA SER A 265 -19.68 6.42 3.60
C SER A 265 -19.73 7.84 4.12
N LYS A 266 -19.71 8.85 3.22
CA LYS A 266 -19.78 10.27 3.62
C LYS A 266 -21.17 10.59 4.15
N ILE A 267 -21.21 11.05 5.39
CA ILE A 267 -22.45 11.47 6.11
C ILE A 267 -22.48 12.99 6.09
N LYS A 268 -23.66 13.53 5.83
CA LYS A 268 -23.91 14.97 5.89
C LYS A 268 -23.98 15.46 7.33
#